data_6542bc6f8cb1ee9a91b922efdaadade7
#
_entry.id   6542bc6f8cb1ee9a91b922efdaadade7
#
_cell.length_a   1.000
_cell.length_b   1.000
_cell.length_c   1.000
_cell.angle_alpha   90.00
_cell.angle_beta   90.00
_cell.angle_gamma   90.00
#
_symmetry.space_group_name_H-M   'P 1'
#
loop_
_entity.id
_entity.type
_entity.pdbx_description
1 polymer ?
#
loop_
_entity_poly.entity_id
_entity_poly.type
_entity_poly.pdbx_seq_one_letter_code
_entity_poly.pdbx_strand_id
1 'polypeptide(L)'
;MNIEKLLNTIIEAGKMLVESGAEVNRVEETMVRMCRCFEGIEYADSYVTLTGIMFSLTYDNQTMTRICRVHTGEVDLNRIDQINTLSRRICSNPISVDELANELDRIKGMSRYTFKETMLFGAVGAAGFGMFFN
;
A
#
# COMPACT_ATOMS: atom_id res chain seq x y z
N MET A 1 8.38 -17.43 -9.99
CA MET A 1 7.72 -16.37 -9.20
C MET A 1 6.37 -16.87 -8.70
N ASN A 2 6.06 -16.57 -7.46
CA ASN A 2 4.77 -16.96 -6.88
C ASN A 2 3.72 -15.93 -7.25
N ILE A 3 2.92 -16.24 -8.26
CA ILE A 3 1.95 -15.28 -8.81
C ILE A 3 0.80 -15.02 -7.84
N GLU A 4 0.37 -16.04 -7.12
CA GLU A 4 -0.69 -15.86 -6.13
C GLU A 4 -0.24 -14.90 -5.03
N LYS A 5 1.01 -15.04 -4.58
CA LYS A 5 1.55 -14.12 -3.58
C LYS A 5 1.68 -12.71 -4.13
N LEU A 6 2.08 -12.58 -5.39
CA LEU A 6 2.16 -11.26 -6.03
C LEU A 6 0.78 -10.61 -6.05
N LEU A 7 -0.24 -11.35 -6.48
CA LEU A 7 -1.61 -10.86 -6.54
C LEU A 7 -2.05 -10.37 -5.16
N ASN A 8 -1.85 -11.18 -4.13
CA ASN A 8 -2.22 -10.82 -2.76
C ASN A 8 -1.46 -9.60 -2.27
N THR A 9 -0.17 -9.51 -2.61
CA THR A 9 0.67 -8.39 -2.17
C THR A 9 0.25 -7.07 -2.82
N ILE A 10 -0.07 -7.10 -4.12
CA ILE A 10 -0.55 -5.90 -4.81
C ILE A 10 -1.89 -5.45 -4.22
N ILE A 11 -2.77 -6.39 -3.93
CA ILE A 11 -4.07 -6.08 -3.31
C ILE A 11 -3.85 -5.46 -1.92
N GLU A 12 -2.90 -5.99 -1.16
CA GLU A 12 -2.60 -5.43 0.17
C GLU A 12 -2.14 -3.97 0.05
N ALA A 13 -1.29 -3.68 -0.94
CA ALA A 13 -0.85 -2.30 -1.16
C ALA A 13 -2.04 -1.39 -1.47
N GLY A 14 -2.94 -1.84 -2.35
CA GLY A 14 -4.13 -1.07 -2.68
C GLY A 14 -5.03 -0.85 -1.49
N LYS A 15 -5.22 -1.90 -0.68
CA LYS A 15 -6.03 -1.82 0.53
C LYS A 15 -5.45 -0.79 1.50
N MET A 16 -4.14 -0.83 1.72
CA MET A 16 -3.49 0.14 2.60
C MET A 16 -3.69 1.57 2.10
N LEU A 17 -3.62 1.78 0.79
CA LEU A 17 -3.81 3.10 0.21
C LEU A 17 -5.24 3.61 0.40
N VAL A 18 -6.24 2.79 0.05
CA VAL A 18 -7.64 3.19 0.20
C VAL A 18 -7.94 3.47 1.67
N GLU A 19 -7.50 2.60 2.56
CA GLU A 19 -7.77 2.75 4.00
C GLU A 19 -7.03 3.93 4.60
N SER A 20 -6.00 4.43 3.92
CA SER A 20 -5.26 5.62 4.36
C SER A 20 -5.79 6.91 3.74
N GLY A 21 -6.80 6.82 2.88
CA GLY A 21 -7.44 8.00 2.32
C GLY A 21 -6.98 8.41 0.93
N ALA A 22 -6.26 7.55 0.23
CA ALA A 22 -5.81 7.86 -1.12
C ALA A 22 -6.99 7.89 -2.09
N GLU A 23 -6.87 8.69 -3.15
CA GLU A 23 -7.88 8.77 -4.18
C GLU A 23 -7.94 7.47 -4.97
N VAL A 24 -9.15 6.96 -5.22
CA VAL A 24 -9.31 5.63 -5.83
C VAL A 24 -8.63 5.52 -7.19
N ASN A 25 -8.69 6.58 -8.02
CA ASN A 25 -8.03 6.55 -9.32
C ASN A 25 -6.52 6.39 -9.19
N ARG A 26 -5.93 7.02 -8.20
CA ARG A 26 -4.50 6.93 -7.98
C ARG A 26 -4.11 5.56 -7.42
N VAL A 27 -5.00 4.97 -6.61
CA VAL A 27 -4.79 3.62 -6.11
C VAL A 27 -4.74 2.63 -7.27
N GLU A 28 -5.70 2.76 -8.20
CA GLU A 28 -5.73 1.90 -9.38
C GLU A 28 -4.43 1.99 -10.17
N GLU A 29 -3.97 3.21 -10.44
CA GLU A 29 -2.73 3.42 -11.18
C GLU A 29 -1.52 2.83 -10.47
N THR A 30 -1.46 3.02 -9.15
CA THR A 30 -0.34 2.54 -8.37
C THR A 30 -0.28 1.01 -8.37
N MET A 31 -1.42 0.35 -8.19
CA MET A 31 -1.48 -1.11 -8.20
C MET A 31 -1.02 -1.69 -9.53
N VAL A 32 -1.51 -1.12 -10.63
CA VAL A 32 -1.12 -1.58 -11.96
C VAL A 32 0.37 -1.35 -12.20
N ARG A 33 0.87 -0.17 -11.82
CA ARG A 33 2.29 0.14 -11.96
C ARG A 33 3.17 -0.85 -11.19
N MET A 34 2.82 -1.12 -9.95
CA MET A 34 3.60 -2.05 -9.13
C MET A 34 3.61 -3.45 -9.74
N CYS A 35 2.45 -3.91 -10.20
CA CYS A 35 2.34 -5.23 -10.78
C CYS A 35 3.19 -5.35 -12.05
N ARG A 36 3.16 -4.31 -12.89
CA ARG A 36 3.88 -4.33 -14.15
C ARG A 36 5.39 -4.23 -14.00
N CYS A 37 5.87 -3.88 -12.81
CA CYS A 37 7.32 -3.88 -12.54
C CYS A 37 7.89 -5.29 -12.45
N PHE A 38 7.05 -6.30 -12.33
CA PHE A 38 7.49 -7.68 -12.26
C PHE A 38 7.53 -8.29 -13.66
N GLU A 39 8.65 -8.95 -13.94
CA GLU A 39 8.88 -9.52 -15.27
C GLU A 39 7.88 -10.61 -15.58
N GLY A 40 7.37 -10.62 -16.82
CA GLY A 40 6.47 -11.67 -17.28
C GLY A 40 4.99 -11.34 -17.11
N ILE A 41 4.65 -10.22 -16.50
CA ILE A 41 3.26 -9.80 -16.38
C ILE A 41 2.78 -9.30 -17.74
N GLU A 42 1.79 -9.99 -18.30
CA GLU A 42 1.26 -9.68 -19.64
C GLU A 42 0.16 -8.65 -19.57
N TYR A 43 -0.61 -8.65 -18.47
CA TYR A 43 -1.75 -7.76 -18.34
C TYR A 43 -2.01 -7.54 -16.84
N ALA A 44 -2.42 -6.34 -16.50
CA ALA A 44 -2.81 -6.00 -15.13
C ALA A 44 -3.87 -4.93 -15.18
N ASP A 45 -4.95 -5.10 -14.39
CA ASP A 45 -6.01 -4.13 -14.33
C ASP A 45 -6.60 -4.12 -12.93
N SER A 46 -7.07 -2.96 -12.50
CA SER A 46 -7.64 -2.80 -11.18
C SER A 46 -8.94 -2.01 -11.24
N TYR A 47 -9.85 -2.36 -10.35
CA TYR A 47 -11.10 -1.63 -10.16
C TYR A 47 -11.22 -1.36 -8.67
N VAL A 48 -11.16 -0.10 -8.29
CA VAL A 48 -11.09 0.30 -6.89
C VAL A 48 -12.26 1.20 -6.54
N THR A 49 -12.93 0.89 -5.45
CA THR A 49 -13.96 1.74 -4.86
C THR A 49 -13.61 1.94 -3.39
N LEU A 50 -14.41 2.78 -2.70
CA LEU A 50 -14.18 3.02 -1.27
C LEU A 50 -14.50 1.80 -0.40
N THR A 51 -15.16 0.80 -0.97
CA THR A 51 -15.59 -0.37 -0.20
C THR A 51 -14.98 -1.68 -0.68
N GLY A 52 -14.30 -1.67 -1.83
CA GLY A 52 -13.72 -2.90 -2.34
C GLY A 52 -12.74 -2.70 -3.46
N ILE A 53 -11.92 -3.71 -3.66
CA ILE A 53 -10.91 -3.74 -4.71
C ILE A 53 -11.07 -5.02 -5.49
N MET A 54 -11.02 -4.92 -6.82
CA MET A 54 -10.89 -6.08 -7.69
C MET A 54 -9.64 -5.88 -8.51
N PHE A 55 -8.76 -6.87 -8.51
CA PHE A 55 -7.51 -6.79 -9.26
C PHE A 55 -7.31 -8.06 -10.06
N SER A 56 -6.88 -7.89 -11.30
CA SER A 56 -6.67 -9.00 -12.23
C SER A 56 -5.29 -8.88 -12.85
N LEU A 57 -4.60 -10.00 -12.98
CA LEU A 57 -3.32 -10.03 -13.69
C LEU A 57 -3.26 -11.28 -14.55
N THR A 58 -2.47 -11.19 -15.62
CA THR A 58 -2.23 -12.32 -16.50
C THR A 58 -0.73 -12.60 -16.54
N TYR A 59 -0.40 -13.85 -16.29
CA TYR A 59 0.99 -14.32 -16.29
C TYR A 59 0.99 -15.72 -16.88
N ASP A 60 1.89 -15.98 -17.85
CA ASP A 60 2.00 -17.30 -18.49
C ASP A 60 0.65 -17.75 -19.05
N ASN A 61 -0.03 -16.84 -19.71
CA ASN A 61 -1.35 -17.09 -20.34
C ASN A 61 -2.45 -17.47 -19.34
N GLN A 62 -2.23 -17.25 -18.05
CA GLN A 62 -3.25 -17.51 -17.04
C GLN A 62 -3.65 -16.21 -16.37
N THR A 63 -4.94 -15.97 -16.31
CA THR A 63 -5.48 -14.77 -15.67
C THR A 63 -6.00 -15.13 -14.28
N MET A 64 -5.55 -14.38 -13.29
CA MET A 64 -6.01 -14.53 -11.91
C MET A 64 -6.65 -13.23 -11.47
N THR A 65 -7.81 -13.35 -10.83
CA THR A 65 -8.55 -12.20 -10.33
C THR A 65 -8.88 -12.42 -8.86
N ARG A 66 -8.79 -11.36 -8.07
CA ARG A 66 -9.15 -11.42 -6.66
C ARG A 66 -9.94 -10.19 -6.28
N ILE A 67 -10.91 -10.40 -5.39
CA ILE A 67 -11.73 -9.32 -4.85
C ILE A 67 -11.44 -9.23 -3.36
N CYS A 68 -11.31 -8.01 -2.87
CA CYS A 68 -11.03 -7.76 -1.47
C CYS A 68 -11.91 -6.62 -0.96
N ARG A 69 -12.48 -6.81 0.21
CA ARG A 69 -13.25 -5.73 0.85
C ARG A 69 -12.29 -4.82 1.58
N VAL A 70 -12.55 -3.51 1.50
CA VAL A 70 -11.73 -2.51 2.20
C VAL A 70 -12.63 -1.70 3.12
N HIS A 71 -12.02 -1.13 4.15
CA HIS A 71 -12.73 -0.31 5.12
C HIS A 71 -12.06 1.05 5.20
N THR A 72 -12.88 2.10 5.25
CA THR A 72 -12.36 3.45 5.41
C THR A 72 -11.72 3.57 6.79
N GLY A 73 -10.49 4.06 6.81
CA GLY A 73 -9.77 4.29 8.05
C GLY A 73 -9.44 5.75 8.22
N GLU A 74 -8.54 6.03 9.14
CA GLU A 74 -8.06 7.40 9.32
C GLU A 74 -7.08 7.74 8.22
N VAL A 75 -7.07 9.00 7.80
CA VAL A 75 -6.13 9.47 6.79
C VAL A 75 -4.71 9.34 7.30
N ASP A 76 -3.84 8.74 6.48
CA ASP A 76 -2.44 8.54 6.82
C ASP A 76 -1.61 8.93 5.59
N LEU A 77 -1.28 10.21 5.49
CA LEU A 77 -0.54 10.74 4.35
C LEU A 77 0.86 10.16 4.25
N ASN A 78 1.47 9.84 5.39
CA ASN A 78 2.80 9.25 5.40
C ASN A 78 2.79 7.87 4.76
N ARG A 79 1.78 7.07 5.09
CA ARG A 79 1.65 5.73 4.50
C ARG A 79 1.43 5.81 3.00
N ILE A 80 0.57 6.74 2.56
CA ILE A 80 0.32 6.95 1.14
C ILE A 80 1.61 7.31 0.43
N ASP A 81 2.37 8.24 1.00
CA ASP A 81 3.63 8.67 0.40
C ASP A 81 4.65 7.54 0.33
N GLN A 82 4.77 6.76 1.39
CA GLN A 82 5.70 5.64 1.44
C GLN A 82 5.39 4.60 0.37
N ILE A 83 4.11 4.27 0.19
CA ILE A 83 3.71 3.26 -0.79
C ILE A 83 3.92 3.80 -2.20
N ASN A 84 3.57 5.06 -2.46
CA ASN A 84 3.79 5.67 -3.77
C ASN A 84 5.27 5.71 -4.11
N THR A 85 6.11 6.06 -3.15
CA THR A 85 7.56 6.07 -3.34
C THR A 85 8.08 4.66 -3.65
N LEU A 86 7.60 3.68 -2.89
CA LEU A 86 7.98 2.28 -3.12
C LEU A 86 7.59 1.84 -4.52
N SER A 87 6.38 2.18 -4.98
CA SER A 87 5.89 1.77 -6.29
C SER A 87 6.78 2.32 -7.42
N ARG A 88 7.30 3.53 -7.25
CA ARG A 88 8.20 4.11 -8.25
C ARG A 88 9.59 3.49 -8.17
N ARG A 89 10.06 3.20 -6.95
CA ARG A 89 11.40 2.67 -6.74
C ARG A 89 11.57 1.27 -7.32
N ILE A 90 10.57 0.40 -7.17
CA ILE A 90 10.72 -0.98 -7.63
C ILE A 90 10.75 -1.11 -9.14
N CYS A 91 10.28 -0.10 -9.87
CA CYS A 91 10.37 -0.10 -11.32
C CYS A 91 11.80 0.16 -11.79
N SER A 92 12.57 0.93 -11.02
CA SER A 92 13.99 1.20 -11.33
C SER A 92 14.90 0.16 -10.71
N ASN A 93 14.54 -0.37 -9.55
CA ASN A 93 15.33 -1.34 -8.80
C ASN A 93 14.44 -2.54 -8.48
N PRO A 94 14.35 -3.52 -9.40
CA PRO A 94 13.46 -4.66 -9.22
C PRO A 94 13.76 -5.43 -7.93
N ILE A 95 12.70 -5.88 -7.27
CA ILE A 95 12.79 -6.69 -6.06
C ILE A 95 11.90 -7.91 -6.22
N SER A 96 12.08 -8.89 -5.34
CA SER A 96 11.25 -10.08 -5.36
C SER A 96 9.88 -9.79 -4.73
N VAL A 97 8.94 -10.70 -4.96
CA VAL A 97 7.61 -10.60 -4.34
C VAL A 97 7.72 -10.61 -2.82
N ASP A 98 8.61 -11.46 -2.29
CA ASP A 98 8.81 -11.54 -0.84
C ASP A 98 9.34 -10.22 -0.28
N GLU A 99 10.28 -9.60 -1.00
CA GLU A 99 10.82 -8.31 -0.58
C GLU A 99 9.75 -7.23 -0.61
N LEU A 100 8.89 -7.26 -1.63
CA LEU A 100 7.79 -6.29 -1.71
C LEU A 100 6.84 -6.46 -0.52
N ALA A 101 6.47 -7.70 -0.20
CA ALA A 101 5.59 -7.97 0.93
C ALA A 101 6.22 -7.47 2.23
N ASN A 102 7.52 -7.69 2.40
CA ASN A 102 8.23 -7.23 3.59
C ASN A 102 8.26 -5.71 3.67
N GLU A 103 8.44 -5.02 2.54
CA GLU A 103 8.43 -3.56 2.52
C GLU A 103 7.07 -3.01 2.90
N LEU A 104 5.99 -3.63 2.43
CA LEU A 104 4.64 -3.19 2.81
C LEU A 104 4.40 -3.40 4.30
N ASP A 105 4.85 -4.51 4.85
CA ASP A 105 4.72 -4.77 6.28
C ASP A 105 5.49 -3.72 7.09
N ARG A 106 6.69 -3.36 6.63
CA ARG A 106 7.50 -2.35 7.28
C ARG A 106 6.80 -1.00 7.27
N ILE A 107 6.24 -0.62 6.12
CA ILE A 107 5.53 0.66 6.00
C ILE A 107 4.32 0.68 6.93
N LYS A 108 3.58 -0.40 6.97
CA LYS A 108 2.39 -0.49 7.81
C LYS A 108 2.72 -0.29 9.29
N GLY A 109 3.79 -0.95 9.75
CA GLY A 109 4.22 -0.82 11.14
C GLY A 109 4.82 0.54 11.44
N MET A 110 5.62 1.07 10.52
CA MET A 110 6.30 2.34 10.71
C MET A 110 5.30 3.51 10.78
N SER A 111 4.31 3.53 9.89
CA SER A 111 3.31 4.60 9.89
C SER A 111 2.59 4.67 11.23
N ARG A 112 2.13 3.52 11.71
CA ARG A 112 1.42 3.46 12.98
C ARG A 112 2.30 3.90 14.13
N TYR A 113 3.54 3.44 14.16
CA TYR A 113 4.48 3.77 15.22
C TYR A 113 4.79 5.27 15.24
N THR A 114 5.12 5.82 14.08
CA THR A 114 5.44 7.24 13.95
C THR A 114 4.29 8.12 14.41
N PHE A 115 3.07 7.76 14.03
CA PHE A 115 1.88 8.52 14.42
C PHE A 115 1.74 8.54 15.95
N LYS A 116 1.91 7.39 16.61
CA LYS A 116 1.79 7.30 18.06
C LYS A 116 2.88 8.12 18.75
N GLU A 117 4.09 8.08 18.24
CA GLU A 117 5.18 8.87 18.82
C GLU A 117 4.92 10.36 18.68
N THR A 118 4.45 10.78 17.53
CA THR A 118 4.15 12.19 17.29
C THR A 118 3.08 12.69 18.24
N MET A 119 2.05 11.90 18.46
CA MET A 119 0.99 12.26 19.38
C MET A 119 1.50 12.34 20.81
N LEU A 120 2.35 11.40 21.21
CA LEU A 120 2.90 11.38 22.55
C LEU A 120 3.76 12.62 22.80
N PHE A 121 4.65 12.95 21.87
CA PHE A 121 5.49 14.12 21.99
C PHE A 121 4.67 15.40 21.97
N GLY A 122 3.63 15.43 21.15
CA GLY A 122 2.75 16.59 21.10
C GLY A 122 2.08 16.85 22.45
N ALA A 123 1.63 15.79 23.10
CA ALA A 123 0.97 15.91 24.40
C ALA A 123 1.96 16.40 25.45
N VAL A 124 3.17 15.87 25.45
CA VAL A 124 4.21 16.26 26.40
C VAL A 124 4.68 17.69 26.09
N GLY A 125 4.89 17.99 24.82
CA GLY A 125 5.33 19.31 24.39
C GLY A 125 4.32 20.38 24.71
N ALA A 126 3.03 20.08 24.61
CA ALA A 126 2.00 21.03 24.95
C ALA A 126 1.89 21.23 26.46
N ALA A 127 2.25 20.21 27.22
CA ALA A 127 2.22 20.30 28.67
C ALA A 127 3.47 20.96 29.20
N GLY A 128 4.46 20.73 28.58
CA GLY A 128 5.75 21.31 28.89
C GLY A 128 6.41 21.22 27.72
N PHE A 129 5.11 20.19 27.88
CA PHE A 129 4.72 19.75 27.07
C PHE A 129 3.95 19.59 27.04
N GLY A 130 3.59 19.84 27.94
CA GLY A 130 2.76 19.47 27.91
C GLY A 130 2.32 18.72 27.74
N MET A 131 2.54 18.39 27.88
CA MET A 131 2.23 17.72 27.42
C MET A 131 2.08 17.51 26.76
N PHE A 132 2.02 17.36 26.81
CA PHE A 132 1.63 16.94 26.00
C PHE A 132 1.13 17.06 25.57
N PHE A 133 0.87 17.06 25.92
CA PHE A 133 0.26 16.96 25.45
C PHE A 133 -0.19 17.28 25.39
N ASN A 134 -0.27 17.54 25.96
CA ASN A 134 -0.82 17.69 25.98
C ASN A 134 -1.09 17.61 25.90
#